data_0fe193731d1ed4f7052db04cb37ed45b
#
_entry.id   0fe193731d1ed4f7052db04cb37ed45b
#
_cell.length_a   1.000
_cell.length_b   1.000
_cell.length_c   1.000
_cell.angle_alpha   90.00
_cell.angle_beta   90.00
_cell.angle_gamma   90.00
#
_symmetry.space_group_name_H-M   'P 1'
#
loop_
_entity.id
_entity.type
_entity.pdbx_description
1 polymer ?
#
loop_
_entity_poly.entity_id
_entity_poly.type
_entity_poly.pdbx_seq_one_letter_code
_entity_poly.pdbx_strand_id
1 'polypeptide(L)'
;MSQLVNPPTYRNDTVLPLPPEVRCPSWAVDAACSGNPGPMEYQCVDLQTGARVFHFGPVMGTNNIGEFLAIVHALALMEKQGIKDKVIYSDSYNAILWVNKKRCKTTLVRNAGTEQLHQVIARAEHWL
;
A
#
# COMPACT_ATOMS: atom_id res chain seq x y z
N MET A 1 -4.53 15.13 -7.44
CA MET A 1 -4.11 14.48 -6.21
C MET A 1 -4.81 13.16 -6.02
N SER A 2 -4.12 12.23 -5.40
CA SER A 2 -4.68 10.90 -5.17
C SER A 2 -5.82 10.93 -4.17
N GLN A 3 -6.76 10.05 -4.38
CA GLN A 3 -7.86 9.85 -3.46
C GLN A 3 -7.67 8.50 -2.78
N LEU A 4 -7.57 8.51 -1.46
CA LEU A 4 -7.45 7.29 -0.68
C LEU A 4 -8.78 7.01 -0.01
N VAL A 5 -9.25 5.78 -0.17
CA VAL A 5 -10.52 5.34 0.37
C VAL A 5 -10.26 4.12 1.23
N ASN A 6 -10.93 4.05 2.36
CA ASN A 6 -10.85 2.91 3.27
C ASN A 6 -12.21 2.20 3.30
N PRO A 7 -12.49 1.33 2.32
CA PRO A 7 -13.81 0.69 2.22
C PRO A 7 -13.97 -0.34 3.35
N PRO A 8 -14.97 -0.19 4.21
CA PRO A 8 -15.10 -1.05 5.39
C PRO A 8 -15.43 -2.50 5.06
N THR A 9 -16.04 -2.75 3.92
CA THR A 9 -16.48 -4.09 3.54
C THR A 9 -15.71 -4.67 2.36
N TYR A 10 -14.74 -3.93 1.83
CA TYR A 10 -14.06 -4.34 0.62
C TYR A 10 -12.75 -5.01 0.94
N ARG A 11 -12.55 -6.22 0.45
CA ARG A 11 -11.32 -6.98 0.61
C ARG A 11 -10.83 -7.42 -0.75
N ASN A 12 -9.51 -7.40 -0.94
CA ASN A 12 -8.93 -7.81 -2.21
C ASN A 12 -8.99 -9.32 -2.43
N ASP A 13 -9.26 -10.11 -1.40
CA ASP A 13 -9.47 -11.55 -1.51
C ASP A 13 -10.93 -11.89 -1.84
N THR A 14 -11.80 -10.89 -1.92
CA THR A 14 -13.22 -11.08 -2.18
C THR A 14 -13.47 -10.91 -3.68
N VAL A 15 -13.95 -11.98 -4.32
CA VAL A 15 -14.27 -11.95 -5.74
C VAL A 15 -15.74 -11.60 -5.91
N LEU A 16 -16.04 -10.32 -5.81
CA LEU A 16 -17.39 -9.82 -5.96
C LEU A 16 -17.42 -8.73 -7.03
N PRO A 17 -18.59 -8.52 -7.68
CA PRO A 17 -18.74 -7.40 -8.58
C PRO A 17 -18.43 -6.09 -7.86
N LEU A 18 -17.78 -5.16 -8.55
CA LEU A 18 -17.47 -3.86 -7.97
C LEU A 18 -18.77 -3.09 -7.69
N PRO A 19 -18.88 -2.49 -6.48
CA PRO A 19 -20.00 -1.59 -6.22
C PRO A 19 -20.00 -0.42 -7.19
N PRO A 20 -21.17 0.17 -7.49
CA PRO A 20 -21.24 1.29 -8.43
C PRO A 20 -20.40 2.50 -8.02
N GLU A 21 -20.15 2.68 -6.72
CA GLU A 21 -19.35 3.78 -6.20
C GLU A 21 -17.84 3.55 -6.35
N VAL A 22 -17.41 2.35 -6.73
CA VAL A 22 -15.98 2.10 -6.97
C VAL A 22 -15.61 2.65 -8.33
N ARG A 23 -14.71 3.61 -8.30
CA ARG A 23 -14.28 4.29 -9.53
C ARG A 23 -13.19 3.51 -10.22
N CYS A 24 -13.20 3.59 -11.54
CA CYS A 24 -12.22 2.92 -12.38
C CYS A 24 -11.42 3.96 -13.16
N PRO A 25 -10.09 3.78 -13.30
CA PRO A 25 -9.32 2.66 -12.75
C PRO A 25 -9.11 2.80 -11.25
N SER A 26 -9.15 1.68 -10.54
CA SER A 26 -8.89 1.68 -9.11
C SER A 26 -8.13 0.40 -8.73
N TRP A 27 -7.26 0.53 -7.72
CA TRP A 27 -6.44 -0.57 -7.24
C TRP A 27 -6.65 -0.74 -5.74
N ALA A 28 -6.53 -1.98 -5.28
CA ALA A 28 -6.57 -2.30 -3.85
C ALA A 28 -5.20 -2.80 -3.42
N VAL A 29 -4.73 -2.32 -2.28
CA VAL A 29 -3.45 -2.73 -1.72
C VAL A 29 -3.68 -3.46 -0.40
N ASP A 30 -2.78 -4.39 -0.09
CA ASP A 30 -2.85 -5.19 1.12
C ASP A 30 -1.45 -5.63 1.51
N ALA A 31 -1.24 -5.86 2.80
CA ALA A 31 0.03 -6.34 3.32
C ALA A 31 -0.21 -7.50 4.26
N ALA A 32 0.79 -8.35 4.39
CA ALA A 32 0.79 -9.46 5.32
C ALA A 32 2.14 -9.51 6.02
N CYS A 33 2.13 -9.88 7.30
CA CYS A 33 3.35 -9.97 8.08
C CYS A 33 3.23 -11.11 9.10
N SER A 34 4.20 -12.02 9.08
CA SER A 34 4.26 -13.13 10.04
C SER A 34 5.06 -12.70 11.25
N GLY A 35 4.40 -12.03 12.19
CA GLY A 35 5.03 -11.43 13.35
C GLY A 35 5.18 -9.93 13.16
N ASN A 36 5.54 -9.24 14.23
CA ASN A 36 5.57 -7.79 14.20
C ASN A 36 6.69 -7.26 15.09
N PRO A 37 7.94 -7.20 14.60
CA PRO A 37 8.39 -7.42 13.23
C PRO A 37 8.48 -8.87 12.80
N GLY A 38 8.50 -9.08 11.50
CA GLY A 38 8.63 -10.39 10.89
C GLY A 38 8.71 -10.29 9.37
N PRO A 39 8.69 -11.42 8.65
CA PRO A 39 8.60 -11.39 7.19
C PRO A 39 7.34 -10.66 6.74
N MET A 40 7.52 -9.59 6.01
CA MET A 40 6.44 -8.71 5.54
C MET A 40 6.42 -8.68 4.03
N GLU A 41 5.22 -8.74 3.46
CA GLU A 41 5.04 -8.57 2.02
C GLU A 41 3.80 -7.74 1.76
N TYR A 42 3.75 -7.12 0.58
CA TYR A 42 2.57 -6.39 0.18
C TYR A 42 2.27 -6.61 -1.30
N GLN A 43 1.04 -6.36 -1.68
CA GLN A 43 0.62 -6.53 -3.07
C GLN A 43 -0.42 -5.48 -3.45
N CYS A 44 -0.66 -5.38 -4.74
CA CYS A 44 -1.67 -4.50 -5.31
C CYS A 44 -2.44 -5.28 -6.37
N VAL A 45 -3.74 -5.10 -6.37
CA VAL A 45 -4.65 -5.78 -7.31
C VAL A 45 -5.47 -4.74 -8.03
N ASP A 46 -5.60 -4.90 -9.35
CA ASP A 46 -6.51 -4.10 -10.17
C ASP A 46 -7.92 -4.57 -9.91
N LEU A 47 -8.80 -3.67 -9.45
CA LEU A 47 -10.16 -4.04 -9.08
C LEU A 47 -11.05 -4.33 -10.28
N GLN A 48 -10.71 -3.85 -11.47
CA GLN A 48 -11.49 -4.15 -12.67
C GLN A 48 -11.26 -5.57 -13.17
N THR A 49 -10.03 -6.05 -13.11
CA THR A 49 -9.63 -7.31 -13.71
C THR A 49 -9.35 -8.41 -12.70
N GLY A 50 -9.08 -8.03 -11.46
CA GLY A 50 -8.59 -8.95 -10.43
C GLY A 50 -7.12 -9.31 -10.60
N ALA A 51 -6.43 -8.74 -11.56
CA ALA A 51 -5.04 -9.05 -11.83
C ALA A 51 -4.13 -8.40 -10.80
N ARG A 52 -3.09 -9.14 -10.39
CA ARG A 52 -2.06 -8.59 -9.51
C ARG A 52 -1.23 -7.57 -10.29
N VAL A 53 -1.17 -6.34 -9.78
CA VAL A 53 -0.40 -5.27 -10.39
C VAL A 53 1.07 -5.36 -9.97
N PHE A 54 1.31 -5.61 -8.68
CA PHE A 54 2.65 -5.82 -8.16
C PHE A 54 2.62 -6.60 -6.84
N HIS A 55 3.77 -7.13 -6.48
CA HIS A 55 4.01 -7.80 -5.22
C HIS A 55 5.44 -7.51 -4.78
N PHE A 56 5.64 -7.29 -3.50
CA PHE A 56 6.96 -7.03 -2.93
C PHE A 56 7.14 -7.79 -1.63
N GLY A 57 8.32 -8.33 -1.45
CA GLY A 57 8.69 -9.08 -0.25
C GLY A 57 8.79 -10.58 -0.52
N PRO A 58 8.99 -11.39 0.53
CA PRO A 58 9.04 -10.98 1.93
C PRO A 58 10.36 -10.28 2.32
N VAL A 59 10.23 -9.30 3.21
CA VAL A 59 11.37 -8.64 3.84
C VAL A 59 11.03 -8.41 5.31
N MET A 60 12.05 -8.31 6.15
CA MET A 60 11.81 -8.04 7.56
C MET A 60 11.19 -6.65 7.74
N GLY A 61 10.02 -6.59 8.35
CA GLY A 61 9.31 -5.34 8.56
C GLY A 61 8.10 -5.52 9.43
N THR A 62 7.12 -4.63 9.28
CA THR A 62 5.85 -4.70 10.02
C THR A 62 4.70 -4.58 9.06
N ASN A 63 3.51 -4.99 9.51
CA ASN A 63 2.31 -4.89 8.68
C ASN A 63 2.01 -3.45 8.30
N ASN A 64 2.13 -2.52 9.25
CA ASN A 64 1.84 -1.11 8.97
C ASN A 64 2.81 -0.51 7.96
N ILE A 65 4.09 -0.88 8.00
CA ILE A 65 5.05 -0.45 7.00
C ILE A 65 4.67 -0.99 5.63
N GLY A 66 4.29 -2.26 5.55
CA GLY A 66 3.87 -2.88 4.30
C GLY A 66 2.68 -2.17 3.69
N GLU A 67 1.67 -1.87 4.49
CA GLU A 67 0.49 -1.14 4.04
C GLU A 67 0.86 0.26 3.53
N PHE A 68 1.72 0.98 4.27
CA PHE A 68 2.18 2.31 3.87
C PHE A 68 2.92 2.26 2.53
N LEU A 69 3.88 1.36 2.41
CA LEU A 69 4.68 1.24 1.18
C LEU A 69 3.83 0.80 0.00
N ALA A 70 2.84 -0.06 0.22
CA ALA A 70 1.94 -0.50 -0.83
C ALA A 70 1.16 0.67 -1.43
N ILE A 71 0.66 1.56 -0.57
CA ILE A 71 -0.07 2.75 -1.02
C ILE A 71 0.85 3.66 -1.85
N VAL A 72 2.04 3.96 -1.33
CA VAL A 72 2.98 4.84 -2.03
C VAL A 72 3.41 4.23 -3.37
N HIS A 73 3.71 2.94 -3.37
CA HIS A 73 4.09 2.23 -4.59
C HIS A 73 2.97 2.31 -5.64
N ALA A 74 1.73 2.09 -5.22
CA ALA A 74 0.58 2.16 -6.12
C ALA A 74 0.40 3.58 -6.68
N LEU A 75 0.51 4.60 -5.83
CA LEU A 75 0.40 5.99 -6.26
C LEU A 75 1.49 6.34 -7.28
N ALA A 76 2.72 5.96 -7.01
CA ALA A 76 3.83 6.25 -7.90
C ALA A 76 3.67 5.56 -9.24
N LEU A 77 3.20 4.31 -9.23
CA LEU A 77 3.01 3.54 -10.46
C LEU A 77 1.85 4.11 -11.29
N MET A 78 0.76 4.51 -10.65
CA MET A 78 -0.35 5.17 -11.35
C MET A 78 0.10 6.47 -12.00
N GLU A 79 0.91 7.26 -11.31
CA GLU A 79 1.45 8.49 -11.86
C GLU A 79 2.34 8.20 -13.07
N LYS A 80 3.19 7.18 -12.97
CA LYS A 80 4.04 6.77 -14.08
C LYS A 80 3.24 6.34 -15.29
N GLN A 81 2.08 5.73 -15.09
CA GLN A 81 1.19 5.29 -16.16
C GLN A 81 0.29 6.40 -16.68
N GLY A 82 0.38 7.61 -16.14
CA GLY A 82 -0.42 8.74 -16.58
C GLY A 82 -1.86 8.73 -16.10
N ILE A 83 -2.18 7.94 -15.08
CA ILE A 83 -3.52 7.89 -14.50
C ILE A 83 -3.73 9.14 -13.67
N LYS A 84 -4.70 9.97 -14.07
CA LYS A 84 -4.94 11.26 -13.40
C LYS A 84 -5.76 11.12 -12.13
N ASP A 85 -6.85 10.36 -12.18
CA ASP A 85 -7.69 10.10 -11.02
C ASP A 85 -7.21 8.85 -10.32
N LYS A 86 -6.26 9.04 -9.40
CA LYS A 86 -5.68 7.93 -8.67
C LYS A 86 -6.59 7.54 -7.51
N VAL A 87 -7.18 6.35 -7.60
CA VAL A 87 -8.03 5.80 -6.55
C VAL A 87 -7.41 4.52 -6.03
N ILE A 88 -7.02 4.51 -4.77
CA ILE A 88 -6.40 3.38 -4.11
C ILE A 88 -7.20 3.01 -2.88
N TYR A 89 -7.60 1.77 -2.79
CA TYR A 89 -8.36 1.26 -1.66
C TYR A 89 -7.41 0.55 -0.70
N SER A 90 -7.50 0.91 0.57
CA SER A 90 -6.74 0.29 1.65
C SER A 90 -7.63 0.17 2.86
N ASP A 91 -7.51 -0.94 3.59
CA ASP A 91 -8.23 -1.12 4.85
C ASP A 91 -7.39 -0.72 6.07
N SER A 92 -6.21 -0.15 5.85
CA SER A 92 -5.32 0.27 6.92
C SER A 92 -5.49 1.76 7.23
N TYR A 93 -6.15 2.06 8.32
CA TYR A 93 -6.32 3.44 8.76
C TYR A 93 -4.95 4.11 9.03
N ASN A 94 -4.06 3.41 9.70
CA ASN A 94 -2.74 3.96 10.04
C ASN A 94 -1.92 4.27 8.78
N ALA A 95 -1.95 3.39 7.80
CA ALA A 95 -1.22 3.61 6.56
C ALA A 95 -1.76 4.83 5.80
N ILE A 96 -3.06 4.95 5.70
CA ILE A 96 -3.70 6.10 5.06
C ILE A 96 -3.30 7.39 5.78
N LEU A 97 -3.33 7.37 7.11
CA LEU A 97 -2.95 8.52 7.91
C LEU A 97 -1.48 8.92 7.66
N TRP A 98 -0.58 7.93 7.63
CA TRP A 98 0.84 8.17 7.38
C TRP A 98 1.08 8.74 5.99
N VAL A 99 0.37 8.25 4.99
CA VAL A 99 0.48 8.79 3.62
C VAL A 99 0.01 10.24 3.58
N ASN A 100 -1.10 10.54 4.21
CA ASN A 100 -1.63 11.90 4.26
C ASN A 100 -0.70 12.86 4.99
N LYS A 101 0.02 12.37 6.00
CA LYS A 101 1.02 13.15 6.73
C LYS A 101 2.40 13.11 6.07
N LYS A 102 2.56 12.32 5.01
CA LYS A 102 3.82 12.12 4.29
C LYS A 102 4.93 11.61 5.21
N ARG A 103 4.55 10.77 6.17
CA ARG A 103 5.48 10.29 7.19
C ARG A 103 5.09 8.90 7.69
N CYS A 104 6.02 7.97 7.62
CA CYS A 104 5.86 6.63 8.17
C CYS A 104 6.34 6.62 9.62
N LYS A 105 5.41 6.71 10.56
CA LYS A 105 5.74 6.77 11.99
C LYS A 105 5.95 5.37 12.58
N THR A 106 6.88 4.63 12.00
CA THR A 106 7.18 3.29 12.49
C THR A 106 8.15 3.33 13.67
N THR A 107 8.02 2.33 14.54
CA THR A 107 8.95 2.11 15.64
C THR A 107 9.93 0.97 15.34
N LEU A 108 9.95 0.48 14.10
CA LEU A 108 10.87 -0.58 13.71
C LEU A 108 12.31 -0.16 13.95
N VAL A 109 13.05 -1.00 14.69
CA VAL A 109 14.43 -0.73 15.02
C VAL A 109 15.29 -0.74 13.75
N ARG A 110 16.11 0.28 13.60
CA ARG A 110 17.03 0.39 12.46
C ARG A 110 18.32 -0.36 12.78
N ASN A 111 18.61 -1.39 11.99
CA ASN A 111 19.82 -2.18 12.14
C ASN A 111 20.19 -2.78 10.78
N ALA A 112 21.24 -3.61 10.75
CA ALA A 112 21.72 -4.19 9.50
C ALA A 112 20.63 -4.98 8.76
N GLY A 113 19.75 -5.64 9.50
CA GLY A 113 18.65 -6.44 8.89
C GLY A 113 17.49 -5.61 8.39
N THR A 114 17.36 -4.35 8.80
CA THR A 114 16.24 -3.49 8.43
C THR A 114 16.68 -2.21 7.70
N GLU A 115 17.97 -2.00 7.54
CA GLU A 115 18.49 -0.76 6.95
C GLU A 115 17.95 -0.50 5.55
N GLN A 116 17.92 -1.53 4.71
CA GLN A 116 17.42 -1.37 3.35
C GLN A 116 15.95 -0.95 3.33
N LEU A 117 15.15 -1.52 4.23
CA LEU A 117 13.75 -1.14 4.34
C LEU A 117 13.60 0.30 4.81
N HIS A 118 14.42 0.75 5.77
CA HIS A 118 14.39 2.14 6.21
C HIS A 118 14.76 3.11 5.09
N GLN A 119 15.67 2.71 4.20
CA GLN A 119 16.00 3.51 3.02
C GLN A 119 14.83 3.58 2.05
N VAL A 120 14.11 2.48 1.87
CA VAL A 120 12.91 2.46 1.02
C VAL A 120 11.83 3.38 1.60
N ILE A 121 11.64 3.33 2.93
CA ILE A 121 10.70 4.20 3.63
C ILE A 121 11.05 5.67 3.39
N ALA A 122 12.32 6.02 3.55
CA ALA A 122 12.76 7.39 3.35
C ALA A 122 12.51 7.88 1.93
N ARG A 123 12.76 7.02 0.93
CA ARG A 123 12.45 7.36 -0.46
C ARG A 123 10.95 7.54 -0.69
N ALA A 124 10.14 6.70 -0.06
CA ALA A 124 8.69 6.82 -0.17
C ALA A 124 8.19 8.13 0.45
N GLU A 125 8.70 8.48 1.63
CA GLU A 125 8.34 9.75 2.28
C GLU A 125 8.76 10.94 1.42
N HIS A 126 9.93 10.87 0.81
CA HIS A 126 10.42 11.94 -0.05
C HIS A 126 9.57 12.08 -1.32
N TRP A 127 9.13 10.94 -1.87
CA TRP A 127 8.28 10.95 -3.07
C TRP A 127 6.94 11.63 -2.80
N LEU A 128 6.36 11.41 -1.61
CA LEU A 128 5.11 12.05 -1.25
C LEU A 128 5.29 13.57 -1.13
#